data_28ee0444c991d431f207cc22d476086a
#
_entry.id   28ee0444c991d431f207cc22d476086a
#
_cell.length_a   1.000
_cell.length_b   1.000
_cell.length_c   1.000
_cell.angle_alpha   90.00
_cell.angle_beta   90.00
_cell.angle_gamma   90.00
#
_symmetry.space_group_name_H-M   'P 1'
#
loop_
_entity.id
_entity.type
_entity.pdbx_description
1 polymer ?
#
loop_
_entity_poly.entity_id
_entity_poly.type
_entity_poly.pdbx_seq_one_letter_code
_entity_poly.pdbx_strand_id
1 'polypeptide(L)'
;MVEAVTSAARTASGPDQVRAARPATVTRRMTAAVRRRRADLLVGLAFAAFAAWLTHGLWPAPGTRVLALNPADQTLYEWFLALDARALRGELSLVSDRLNAPDGVNLMANTSVVALGVLLAPVTLAFGAPVTFALLVALNLAGTALAWYLLFTRVLRARPLAAGLGASLCGFGPGMVSQSNGHLHMTAQWLVPALVWLVVRLLRAADPAGRPDGPDRRRMISSAAGLAAVVTVQVFVGEEVLFLTALTLAVMTLAYGLADRELLRRAGPGFARGLLGAAGLALLVLAYPLWVQFAGPQGVADGMFPPAYFSADLAGWTRLSALTVFGSPEAVRLTTGPAEFTTFLGWPLLLVAVGCAAWLGRRPLVVALVAGALVTAALALGPEVVVGGERTGLPGPYRLLAGLPVVDGALPMRFALAVLPLVGTVLTLAVHRALGESGRARRGLPIAVGAAVLSVLPTPLPTMDRPPLPEFVTGGHWRQCVRPGGVLVPVPTATPQTPWPMRWATATGVGFAMPEGFFIGPYGRGGSATMGTWQRPTSALLADVARRGVAPAVGDRQRRQAARDVEFWRASCVAVTDDAPHAEMLRRTLEQLFGRPGTRLADAWTWRF
;
A
#
# COMPACT_ATOMS: atom_id res chain seq x y z
N MET A 1 29.46 3.15 13.69
CA MET A 1 28.60 2.07 14.24
C MET A 1 29.36 0.76 14.46
N VAL A 2 30.43 0.50 13.69
CA VAL A 2 31.31 -0.66 13.89
C VAL A 2 32.24 -0.44 15.10
N GLU A 3 32.80 0.76 15.30
CA GLU A 3 33.72 1.06 16.41
C GLU A 3 33.08 1.11 17.80
N ALA A 4 31.81 1.47 17.92
CA ALA A 4 31.13 1.51 19.22
C ALA A 4 30.82 0.11 19.82
N VAL A 5 31.02 -0.96 19.05
CA VAL A 5 30.78 -2.34 19.47
C VAL A 5 32.11 -3.07 19.78
N THR A 6 33.23 -2.62 19.24
CA THR A 6 34.56 -3.25 19.44
C THR A 6 35.34 -2.69 20.63
N SER A 7 35.07 -1.48 21.10
CA SER A 7 35.78 -0.84 22.23
C SER A 7 35.37 -1.37 23.62
N ALA A 8 34.25 -2.08 23.75
CA ALA A 8 33.80 -2.60 25.05
C ALA A 8 34.33 -4.01 25.40
N ALA A 9 35.18 -4.62 24.58
CA ALA A 9 35.63 -6.01 24.73
C ALA A 9 37.12 -6.16 25.08
N ARG A 10 37.90 -5.09 25.29
CA ARG A 10 39.34 -5.15 25.47
C ARG A 10 39.89 -4.61 26.80
N THR A 11 39.15 -4.66 27.87
CA THR A 11 39.75 -4.48 29.20
C THR A 11 39.10 -5.43 30.17
N ALA A 12 39.71 -6.55 30.43
CA ALA A 12 39.78 -7.36 31.65
C ALA A 12 39.99 -8.85 31.34
N SER A 13 41.21 -9.29 31.29
CA SER A 13 41.55 -10.68 31.47
C SER A 13 42.75 -10.76 32.41
N GLY A 14 42.46 -10.93 33.70
CA GLY A 14 43.34 -11.48 34.70
C GLY A 14 42.72 -12.80 35.17
N PRO A 15 43.55 -13.89 35.42
CA PRO A 15 43.02 -15.25 35.61
C PRO A 15 42.35 -15.57 36.96
N ASP A 16 42.25 -14.66 37.93
CA ASP A 16 41.89 -15.00 39.31
C ASP A 16 40.56 -14.49 39.89
N GLN A 17 39.59 -14.07 39.05
CA GLN A 17 38.27 -13.64 39.56
C GLN A 17 37.04 -14.40 39.01
N VAL A 18 37.18 -15.71 38.75
CA VAL A 18 36.11 -16.47 38.03
C VAL A 18 35.07 -17.11 38.96
N ARG A 19 35.05 -16.93 40.29
CA ARG A 19 34.14 -17.75 41.14
C ARG A 19 32.99 -17.07 41.90
N ALA A 20 32.78 -15.76 41.83
CA ALA A 20 31.75 -15.14 42.68
C ALA A 20 30.63 -14.29 41.98
N ALA A 21 30.58 -14.22 40.63
CA ALA A 21 29.73 -13.23 39.95
C ALA A 21 28.49 -13.79 39.17
N ARG A 22 28.12 -15.06 39.37
CA ARG A 22 27.08 -15.70 38.52
C ARG A 22 25.59 -15.41 38.81
N PRO A 23 25.06 -15.26 40.06
CA PRO A 23 23.60 -15.04 40.23
C PRO A 23 23.14 -13.63 39.92
N ALA A 24 23.86 -12.57 40.27
CA ALA A 24 23.43 -11.18 40.09
C ALA A 24 23.38 -10.74 38.62
N THR A 25 24.17 -11.32 37.72
CA THR A 25 24.17 -11.01 36.27
C THR A 25 23.02 -11.66 35.55
N VAL A 26 22.60 -12.87 35.91
CA VAL A 26 21.43 -13.56 35.32
C VAL A 26 20.14 -12.85 35.69
N THR A 27 19.94 -12.50 36.97
CA THR A 27 18.75 -11.80 37.44
C THR A 27 18.62 -10.40 36.79
N ARG A 28 19.73 -9.66 36.66
CA ARG A 28 19.74 -8.36 35.95
C ARG A 28 19.38 -8.51 34.46
N ARG A 29 19.89 -9.56 33.80
CA ARG A 29 19.53 -9.85 32.38
C ARG A 29 18.08 -10.25 32.23
N MET A 30 17.53 -11.06 33.10
CA MET A 30 16.12 -11.46 33.10
C MET A 30 15.19 -10.25 33.33
N THR A 31 15.47 -9.41 34.33
CA THR A 31 14.69 -8.21 34.60
C THR A 31 14.75 -7.20 33.45
N ALA A 32 15.89 -7.02 32.81
CA ALA A 32 16.02 -6.18 31.62
C ALA A 32 15.23 -6.73 30.42
N ALA A 33 15.24 -8.06 30.21
CA ALA A 33 14.47 -8.70 29.15
C ALA A 33 12.95 -8.56 29.37
N VAL A 34 12.49 -8.78 30.61
CA VAL A 34 11.06 -8.61 30.99
C VAL A 34 10.64 -7.14 30.79
N ARG A 35 11.45 -6.18 31.26
CA ARG A 35 11.15 -4.74 31.09
C ARG A 35 11.07 -4.38 29.61
N ARG A 36 11.96 -4.92 28.77
CA ARG A 36 11.95 -4.69 27.33
C ARG A 36 10.68 -5.26 26.68
N ARG A 37 10.30 -6.51 26.99
CA ARG A 37 9.06 -7.13 26.49
C ARG A 37 7.81 -6.33 26.87
N ARG A 38 7.76 -5.81 28.11
CA ARG A 38 6.66 -4.93 28.56
C ARG A 38 6.62 -3.64 27.75
N ALA A 39 7.75 -2.99 27.49
CA ALA A 39 7.82 -1.79 26.66
C ALA A 39 7.37 -2.07 25.22
N ASP A 40 7.83 -3.18 24.62
CA ASP A 40 7.44 -3.58 23.26
C ASP A 40 5.91 -3.82 23.17
N LEU A 41 5.33 -4.49 24.17
CA LEU A 41 3.90 -4.74 24.24
C LEU A 41 3.09 -3.45 24.40
N LEU A 42 3.49 -2.57 25.32
CA LEU A 42 2.82 -1.28 25.54
C LEU A 42 2.85 -0.40 24.29
N VAL A 43 3.99 -0.32 23.60
CA VAL A 43 4.11 0.45 22.35
C VAL A 43 3.26 -0.20 21.25
N GLY A 44 3.27 -1.51 21.12
CA GLY A 44 2.42 -2.22 20.16
C GLY A 44 0.92 -1.99 20.40
N LEU A 45 0.48 -2.05 21.67
CA LEU A 45 -0.89 -1.75 22.06
C LEU A 45 -1.26 -0.28 21.80
N ALA A 46 -0.35 0.66 22.06
CA ALA A 46 -0.56 2.08 21.75
C ALA A 46 -0.74 2.31 20.25
N PHE A 47 0.10 1.68 19.40
CA PHE A 47 -0.05 1.77 17.95
C PHE A 47 -1.35 1.13 17.46
N ALA A 48 -1.74 -0.03 18.02
CA ALA A 48 -2.99 -0.69 17.66
C ALA A 48 -4.20 0.15 18.07
N ALA A 49 -4.20 0.73 19.28
CA ALA A 49 -5.26 1.61 19.76
C ALA A 49 -5.38 2.89 18.91
N PHE A 50 -4.23 3.47 18.52
CA PHE A 50 -4.23 4.65 17.67
C PHE A 50 -4.73 4.33 16.24
N ALA A 51 -4.35 3.20 15.67
CA ALA A 51 -4.87 2.75 14.38
C ALA A 51 -6.39 2.45 14.44
N ALA A 52 -6.85 1.83 15.51
CA ALA A 52 -8.28 1.60 15.73
C ALA A 52 -9.06 2.93 15.85
N TRP A 53 -8.48 3.92 16.53
CA TRP A 53 -9.06 5.26 16.59
C TRP A 53 -9.08 5.95 15.22
N LEU A 54 -8.03 5.86 14.42
CA LEU A 54 -8.00 6.43 13.07
C LEU A 54 -9.06 5.81 12.14
N THR A 55 -9.33 4.53 12.31
CA THR A 55 -10.26 3.77 11.46
C THR A 55 -11.65 3.62 12.07
N HIS A 56 -11.94 4.28 13.23
CA HIS A 56 -13.16 4.03 13.99
C HIS A 56 -14.45 4.20 13.20
N GLY A 57 -14.46 5.11 12.20
CA GLY A 57 -15.62 5.36 11.35
C GLY A 57 -16.07 4.17 10.48
N LEU A 58 -15.20 3.16 10.26
CA LEU A 58 -15.52 1.96 9.47
C LEU A 58 -16.14 0.83 10.30
N TRP A 59 -15.86 0.78 11.62
CA TRP A 59 -16.19 -0.37 12.46
C TRP A 59 -17.66 -0.54 12.83
N PRO A 60 -18.44 0.53 13.08
CA PRO A 60 -19.84 0.37 13.50
C PRO A 60 -20.72 -0.35 12.49
N ALA A 61 -20.43 -0.17 11.20
CA ALA A 61 -21.22 -0.77 10.11
C ALA A 61 -20.38 -0.97 8.85
N PRO A 62 -19.41 -1.91 8.83
CA PRO A 62 -18.47 -2.07 7.70
C PRO A 62 -19.18 -2.34 6.36
N GLY A 63 -20.35 -2.98 6.41
CA GLY A 63 -21.16 -3.27 5.21
C GLY A 63 -21.80 -2.05 4.56
N THR A 64 -22.03 -0.96 5.30
CA THR A 64 -22.71 0.26 4.81
C THR A 64 -21.84 1.52 4.90
N ARG A 65 -20.64 1.44 5.50
CA ARG A 65 -19.67 2.53 5.58
C ARG A 65 -18.54 2.34 4.58
N VAL A 66 -18.02 3.44 4.08
CA VAL A 66 -16.91 3.46 3.12
C VAL A 66 -16.03 4.69 3.38
N LEU A 67 -14.75 4.60 3.02
CA LEU A 67 -13.82 5.74 3.03
C LEU A 67 -14.31 6.81 2.06
N ALA A 68 -14.53 8.03 2.55
CA ALA A 68 -15.16 9.10 1.78
C ALA A 68 -14.28 9.63 0.66
N LEU A 69 -12.95 9.58 0.80
CA LEU A 69 -12.03 10.17 -0.17
C LEU A 69 -11.77 9.28 -1.38
N ASN A 70 -11.93 7.96 -1.24
CA ASN A 70 -11.72 7.02 -2.34
C ASN A 70 -12.59 5.76 -2.20
N PRO A 71 -13.92 5.89 -2.36
CA PRO A 71 -14.85 4.78 -2.19
C PRO A 71 -14.75 3.74 -3.30
N ALA A 72 -14.26 4.12 -4.47
CA ALA A 72 -14.11 3.22 -5.60
C ALA A 72 -13.02 2.18 -5.33
N ASP A 73 -11.85 2.62 -4.88
CA ASP A 73 -10.75 1.70 -4.56
C ASP A 73 -11.11 0.77 -3.40
N GLN A 74 -11.80 1.26 -2.35
CA GLN A 74 -12.28 0.35 -1.31
C GLN A 74 -13.19 -0.73 -1.89
N THR A 75 -14.10 -0.39 -2.80
CA THR A 75 -15.01 -1.35 -3.43
C THR A 75 -14.23 -2.39 -4.25
N LEU A 76 -13.19 -1.96 -4.98
CA LEU A 76 -12.31 -2.87 -5.73
C LEU A 76 -11.52 -3.79 -4.79
N TYR A 77 -10.93 -3.27 -3.72
CA TYR A 77 -10.23 -4.11 -2.74
C TYR A 77 -11.14 -5.11 -2.05
N GLU A 78 -12.36 -4.72 -1.70
CA GLU A 78 -13.34 -5.66 -1.14
C GLU A 78 -13.65 -6.80 -2.12
N TRP A 79 -13.70 -6.50 -3.42
CA TRP A 79 -13.86 -7.53 -4.46
C TRP A 79 -12.63 -8.44 -4.54
N PHE A 80 -11.40 -7.90 -4.54
CA PHE A 80 -10.18 -8.70 -4.51
C PHE A 80 -10.11 -9.60 -3.28
N LEU A 81 -10.41 -9.07 -2.08
CA LEU A 81 -10.40 -9.86 -0.85
C LEU A 81 -11.42 -11.00 -0.88
N ALA A 82 -12.61 -10.78 -1.46
CA ALA A 82 -13.60 -11.81 -1.63
C ALA A 82 -13.16 -12.88 -2.64
N LEU A 83 -12.47 -12.46 -3.72
CA LEU A 83 -11.90 -13.38 -4.71
C LEU A 83 -10.75 -14.19 -4.10
N ASP A 84 -9.82 -13.56 -3.41
CA ASP A 84 -8.66 -14.20 -2.79
C ASP A 84 -9.08 -15.22 -1.71
N ALA A 85 -10.20 -15.00 -1.02
CA ALA A 85 -10.74 -15.94 -0.06
C ALA A 85 -11.12 -17.28 -0.67
N ARG A 86 -11.35 -17.34 -1.98
CA ARG A 86 -11.62 -18.59 -2.73
C ARG A 86 -10.38 -19.49 -2.82
N ALA A 87 -9.18 -18.95 -2.55
CA ALA A 87 -7.95 -19.75 -2.47
C ALA A 87 -8.06 -20.93 -1.48
N LEU A 88 -8.81 -20.76 -0.37
CA LEU A 88 -9.06 -21.84 0.59
C LEU A 88 -9.93 -22.98 0.02
N ARG A 89 -10.55 -22.77 -1.14
CA ARG A 89 -11.31 -23.77 -1.89
C ARG A 89 -10.52 -24.34 -3.08
N GLY A 90 -9.24 -23.98 -3.20
CA GLY A 90 -8.39 -24.36 -4.33
C GLY A 90 -8.61 -23.55 -5.62
N GLU A 91 -9.32 -22.43 -5.54
CA GLU A 91 -9.67 -21.59 -6.69
C GLU A 91 -8.81 -20.32 -6.78
N LEU A 92 -7.50 -20.42 -6.53
CA LEU A 92 -6.57 -19.31 -6.70
C LEU A 92 -6.10 -19.22 -8.16
N SER A 93 -6.32 -18.06 -8.80
CA SER A 93 -5.82 -17.75 -10.13
C SER A 93 -5.32 -16.30 -10.17
N LEU A 94 -4.25 -16.03 -10.92
CA LEU A 94 -3.73 -14.69 -11.16
C LEU A 94 -4.48 -13.95 -12.28
N VAL A 95 -5.38 -14.63 -12.99
CA VAL A 95 -6.32 -14.04 -13.95
C VAL A 95 -7.71 -14.56 -13.59
N SER A 96 -8.69 -13.66 -13.48
CA SER A 96 -10.05 -14.00 -13.08
C SER A 96 -11.08 -13.54 -14.11
N ASP A 97 -11.99 -14.41 -14.51
CA ASP A 97 -13.14 -14.11 -15.34
C ASP A 97 -14.38 -13.63 -14.57
N ARG A 98 -14.24 -13.47 -13.25
CA ARG A 98 -15.35 -13.09 -12.35
C ARG A 98 -15.71 -11.61 -12.40
N LEU A 99 -14.86 -10.78 -12.96
CA LEU A 99 -15.11 -9.36 -13.29
C LEU A 99 -14.66 -9.14 -14.73
N ASN A 100 -15.27 -8.17 -15.42
CA ASN A 100 -15.04 -7.92 -16.84
C ASN A 100 -15.30 -9.15 -17.73
N ALA A 101 -16.30 -9.94 -17.37
CA ALA A 101 -16.64 -11.15 -18.16
C ALA A 101 -17.09 -10.78 -19.59
N PRO A 102 -16.64 -11.51 -20.62
CA PRO A 102 -15.84 -12.73 -20.57
C PRO A 102 -14.32 -12.53 -20.57
N ASP A 103 -13.83 -11.31 -20.77
CA ASP A 103 -12.40 -11.01 -21.00
C ASP A 103 -11.55 -11.22 -19.73
N GLY A 104 -12.13 -10.93 -18.57
CA GLY A 104 -11.49 -11.12 -17.27
C GLY A 104 -10.60 -9.94 -16.83
N VAL A 105 -9.90 -10.15 -15.70
CA VAL A 105 -9.00 -9.20 -15.06
C VAL A 105 -7.70 -9.91 -14.66
N ASN A 106 -6.57 -9.28 -14.99
CA ASN A 106 -5.24 -9.72 -14.58
C ASN A 106 -4.92 -9.14 -13.19
N LEU A 107 -4.82 -9.99 -12.17
CA LEU A 107 -4.57 -9.56 -10.79
C LEU A 107 -3.16 -8.98 -10.61
N MET A 108 -2.19 -9.42 -11.42
CA MET A 108 -0.82 -8.90 -11.37
C MET A 108 -0.67 -7.53 -12.04
N ALA A 109 -1.55 -7.19 -12.98
CA ALA A 109 -1.63 -5.84 -13.55
C ALA A 109 -2.44 -4.86 -12.69
N ASN A 110 -3.00 -5.36 -11.59
CA ASN A 110 -3.78 -4.60 -10.62
C ASN A 110 -3.11 -4.62 -9.24
N THR A 111 -3.49 -3.70 -8.36
CA THR A 111 -3.00 -3.62 -6.98
C THR A 111 -3.75 -4.60 -6.06
N SER A 112 -3.86 -5.86 -6.45
CA SER A 112 -4.79 -6.86 -5.91
C SER A 112 -4.50 -7.35 -4.49
N VAL A 113 -3.32 -7.06 -3.93
CA VAL A 113 -2.86 -7.45 -2.58
C VAL A 113 -3.04 -8.93 -2.24
N VAL A 114 -2.86 -9.81 -3.22
CA VAL A 114 -3.17 -11.27 -3.13
C VAL A 114 -2.61 -11.91 -1.85
N ALA A 115 -1.36 -11.57 -1.46
CA ALA A 115 -0.77 -12.15 -0.25
C ALA A 115 -1.56 -11.79 1.02
N LEU A 116 -2.11 -10.58 1.11
CA LEU A 116 -2.93 -10.15 2.24
C LEU A 116 -4.32 -10.78 2.21
N GLY A 117 -4.92 -10.85 1.02
CA GLY A 117 -6.24 -11.44 0.82
C GLY A 117 -6.26 -12.93 1.16
N VAL A 118 -5.25 -13.69 0.69
CA VAL A 118 -5.10 -15.12 1.02
C VAL A 118 -4.81 -15.32 2.51
N LEU A 119 -3.93 -14.50 3.11
CA LEU A 119 -3.63 -14.58 4.55
C LEU A 119 -4.86 -14.36 5.41
N LEU A 120 -5.71 -13.39 5.04
CA LEU A 120 -6.92 -13.03 5.77
C LEU A 120 -8.19 -13.69 5.20
N ALA A 121 -8.05 -14.66 4.30
CA ALA A 121 -9.18 -15.42 3.76
C ALA A 121 -10.12 -16.00 4.84
N PRO A 122 -9.63 -16.56 5.97
CA PRO A 122 -10.51 -17.01 7.06
C PRO A 122 -11.37 -15.88 7.64
N VAL A 123 -10.82 -14.66 7.77
CA VAL A 123 -11.56 -13.48 8.26
C VAL A 123 -12.61 -13.06 7.23
N THR A 124 -12.24 -13.03 5.96
CA THR A 124 -13.15 -12.70 4.85
C THR A 124 -14.32 -13.67 4.78
N LEU A 125 -14.06 -14.96 4.93
CA LEU A 125 -15.12 -15.99 4.91
C LEU A 125 -16.04 -15.92 6.15
N ALA A 126 -15.49 -15.53 7.31
CA ALA A 126 -16.27 -15.48 8.57
C ALA A 126 -17.07 -14.18 8.72
N PHE A 127 -16.50 -13.04 8.31
CA PHE A 127 -17.03 -11.71 8.60
C PHE A 127 -17.28 -10.83 7.37
N GLY A 128 -16.90 -11.31 6.18
CA GLY A 128 -17.04 -10.60 4.92
C GLY A 128 -15.85 -9.69 4.58
N ALA A 129 -15.71 -9.37 3.30
CA ALA A 129 -14.63 -8.54 2.76
C ALA A 129 -14.59 -7.10 3.34
N PRO A 130 -15.72 -6.43 3.65
CA PRO A 130 -15.69 -5.11 4.29
C PRO A 130 -15.00 -5.09 5.65
N VAL A 131 -15.21 -6.11 6.48
CA VAL A 131 -14.54 -6.26 7.79
C VAL A 131 -13.04 -6.50 7.58
N THR A 132 -12.68 -7.36 6.63
CA THR A 132 -11.28 -7.63 6.30
C THR A 132 -10.58 -6.38 5.80
N PHE A 133 -11.24 -5.57 4.96
CA PHE A 133 -10.69 -4.29 4.49
C PHE A 133 -10.42 -3.34 5.67
N ALA A 134 -11.41 -3.09 6.54
CA ALA A 134 -11.26 -2.22 7.71
C ALA A 134 -10.13 -2.72 8.64
N LEU A 135 -10.03 -4.03 8.83
CA LEU A 135 -8.96 -4.66 9.60
C LEU A 135 -7.58 -4.43 8.96
N LEU A 136 -7.47 -4.60 7.64
CA LEU A 136 -6.22 -4.37 6.91
C LEU A 136 -5.76 -2.92 6.99
N VAL A 137 -6.65 -1.94 6.86
CA VAL A 137 -6.28 -0.53 7.02
C VAL A 137 -5.65 -0.28 8.40
N ALA A 138 -6.27 -0.78 9.46
CA ALA A 138 -5.74 -0.65 10.82
C ALA A 138 -4.43 -1.41 11.03
N LEU A 139 -4.35 -2.66 10.56
CA LEU A 139 -3.15 -3.51 10.70
C LEU A 139 -1.97 -2.96 9.91
N ASN A 140 -2.19 -2.41 8.72
CA ASN A 140 -1.12 -1.82 7.92
C ASN A 140 -0.47 -0.64 8.62
N LEU A 141 -1.25 0.27 9.20
CA LEU A 141 -0.74 1.41 9.98
C LEU A 141 0.01 0.95 11.23
N ALA A 142 -0.66 0.19 12.09
CA ALA A 142 -0.07 -0.28 13.35
C ALA A 142 1.09 -1.24 13.12
N GLY A 143 0.97 -2.16 12.17
CA GLY A 143 1.99 -3.14 11.82
C GLY A 143 3.25 -2.48 11.25
N THR A 144 3.10 -1.47 10.39
CA THR A 144 4.23 -0.70 9.86
C THR A 144 4.94 0.06 10.98
N ALA A 145 4.20 0.77 11.87
CA ALA A 145 4.79 1.44 13.02
C ALA A 145 5.55 0.43 13.92
N LEU A 146 4.92 -0.70 14.25
CA LEU A 146 5.53 -1.72 15.10
C LEU A 146 6.78 -2.35 14.46
N ALA A 147 6.75 -2.63 13.16
CA ALA A 147 7.88 -3.21 12.45
C ALA A 147 9.10 -2.25 12.46
N TRP A 148 8.89 -0.95 12.25
CA TRP A 148 9.94 0.07 12.38
C TRP A 148 10.42 0.20 13.82
N TYR A 149 9.54 0.21 14.82
CA TYR A 149 9.91 0.20 16.23
C TYR A 149 10.81 -0.98 16.57
N LEU A 150 10.47 -2.17 16.10
CA LEU A 150 11.29 -3.37 16.29
C LEU A 150 12.66 -3.26 15.60
N LEU A 151 12.70 -2.74 14.37
CA LEU A 151 13.98 -2.46 13.69
C LEU A 151 14.84 -1.50 14.51
N PHE A 152 14.28 -0.37 14.95
CA PHE A 152 15.01 0.63 15.73
C PHE A 152 15.52 0.08 17.07
N THR A 153 14.70 -0.69 17.78
CA THR A 153 15.10 -1.26 19.06
C THR A 153 16.04 -2.45 18.94
N ARG A 154 15.97 -3.25 17.86
CA ARG A 154 16.76 -4.49 17.70
C ARG A 154 18.04 -4.25 16.90
N VAL A 155 17.98 -3.46 15.85
CA VAL A 155 19.11 -3.23 14.92
C VAL A 155 19.91 -1.99 15.30
N LEU A 156 19.22 -0.86 15.56
CA LEU A 156 19.87 0.38 16.02
C LEU A 156 20.09 0.42 17.54
N ARG A 157 19.51 -0.53 18.30
CA ARG A 157 19.57 -0.59 19.77
C ARG A 157 19.07 0.70 20.43
N ALA A 158 18.13 1.39 19.78
CA ALA A 158 17.55 2.60 20.30
C ALA A 158 16.74 2.34 21.58
N ARG A 159 16.68 3.36 22.46
CA ARG A 159 15.80 3.34 23.63
C ARG A 159 14.33 3.33 23.19
N PRO A 160 13.41 2.67 23.92
CA PRO A 160 12.00 2.53 23.50
C PRO A 160 11.32 3.84 23.16
N LEU A 161 11.52 4.91 23.95
CA LEU A 161 10.95 6.23 23.66
C LEU A 161 11.45 6.80 22.32
N ALA A 162 12.74 6.74 22.07
CA ALA A 162 13.31 7.21 20.80
C ALA A 162 12.79 6.42 19.61
N ALA A 163 12.74 5.09 19.77
CA ALA A 163 12.19 4.19 18.75
C ALA A 163 10.69 4.42 18.51
N GLY A 164 9.91 4.65 19.57
CA GLY A 164 8.47 4.93 19.50
C GLY A 164 8.17 6.22 18.72
N LEU A 165 8.88 7.32 19.01
CA LEU A 165 8.72 8.60 18.31
C LEU A 165 9.05 8.50 16.81
N GLY A 166 10.16 7.87 16.44
CA GLY A 166 10.48 7.70 15.02
C GLY A 166 9.55 6.73 14.30
N ALA A 167 9.15 5.63 14.95
CA ALA A 167 8.27 4.63 14.39
C ALA A 167 6.83 5.13 14.22
N SER A 168 6.33 6.01 15.11
CA SER A 168 5.02 6.62 14.93
C SER A 168 4.96 7.44 13.64
N LEU A 169 6.01 8.18 13.28
CA LEU A 169 6.08 8.88 12.00
C LEU A 169 6.10 7.91 10.82
N CYS A 170 6.80 6.78 10.94
CA CYS A 170 6.85 5.77 9.87
C CYS A 170 5.48 5.13 9.58
N GLY A 171 4.67 4.89 10.61
CA GLY A 171 3.38 4.22 10.44
C GLY A 171 2.18 5.17 10.33
N PHE A 172 2.28 6.37 10.90
CA PHE A 172 1.15 7.32 11.02
C PHE A 172 1.47 8.71 10.45
N GLY A 173 2.59 8.87 9.74
CA GLY A 173 2.94 10.12 9.08
C GLY A 173 1.94 10.48 7.97
N PRO A 174 1.93 11.76 7.52
CA PRO A 174 0.89 12.29 6.62
C PRO A 174 0.68 11.44 5.37
N GLY A 175 1.75 11.01 4.71
CA GLY A 175 1.66 10.17 3.52
C GLY A 175 1.02 8.80 3.80
N MET A 176 1.34 8.17 4.94
CA MET A 176 0.75 6.87 5.31
C MET A 176 -0.75 6.97 5.58
N VAL A 177 -1.18 8.01 6.30
CA VAL A 177 -2.59 8.26 6.59
C VAL A 177 -3.35 8.63 5.32
N SER A 178 -2.74 9.44 4.46
CA SER A 178 -3.32 9.76 3.16
C SER A 178 -3.57 8.52 2.32
N GLN A 179 -2.57 7.66 2.16
CA GLN A 179 -2.68 6.41 1.39
C GLN A 179 -3.64 5.39 2.05
N SER A 180 -3.94 5.54 3.35
CA SER A 180 -4.95 4.70 4.02
C SER A 180 -6.37 4.95 3.51
N ASN A 181 -6.58 6.02 2.73
CA ASN A 181 -7.85 6.29 2.06
C ASN A 181 -7.98 5.51 0.74
N GLY A 182 -7.83 4.19 0.80
CA GLY A 182 -8.11 3.28 -0.32
C GLY A 182 -6.91 2.55 -0.90
N HIS A 183 -5.66 2.88 -0.57
CA HIS A 183 -4.49 2.26 -1.18
C HIS A 183 -3.82 1.23 -0.23
N LEU A 184 -4.44 0.05 -0.04
CA LEU A 184 -3.92 -0.99 0.85
C LEU A 184 -2.48 -1.41 0.51
N HIS A 185 -2.14 -1.52 -0.79
CA HIS A 185 -0.80 -1.89 -1.27
C HIS A 185 0.27 -0.89 -0.87
N MET A 186 -0.07 0.42 -0.77
CA MET A 186 0.87 1.47 -0.37
C MET A 186 1.09 1.53 1.15
N THR A 187 0.09 1.15 1.93
CA THR A 187 0.15 1.22 3.40
C THR A 187 0.70 -0.05 4.04
N ALA A 188 0.71 -1.18 3.34
CA ALA A 188 1.25 -2.45 3.81
C ALA A 188 2.80 -2.47 3.78
N GLN A 189 3.44 -1.55 4.51
CA GLN A 189 4.89 -1.36 4.54
C GLN A 189 5.60 -2.12 5.69
N TRP A 190 4.89 -2.98 6.41
CA TRP A 190 5.44 -3.71 7.55
C TRP A 190 6.55 -4.71 7.19
N LEU A 191 6.70 -5.10 5.90
CA LEU A 191 7.84 -5.89 5.39
C LEU A 191 9.07 -5.02 5.07
N VAL A 192 8.93 -3.71 4.86
CA VAL A 192 10.05 -2.81 4.54
C VAL A 192 11.15 -2.85 5.63
N PRO A 193 10.84 -2.79 6.94
CA PRO A 193 11.86 -2.96 7.97
C PRO A 193 12.59 -4.31 7.93
N ALA A 194 11.91 -5.37 7.50
CA ALA A 194 12.55 -6.68 7.33
C ALA A 194 13.51 -6.68 6.12
N LEU A 195 13.15 -6.04 5.00
CA LEU A 195 14.06 -5.84 3.87
C LEU A 195 15.30 -5.04 4.31
N VAL A 196 15.13 -3.92 5.00
CA VAL A 196 16.23 -3.12 5.55
C VAL A 196 17.12 -3.95 6.47
N TRP A 197 16.53 -4.72 7.38
CA TRP A 197 17.28 -5.61 8.29
C TRP A 197 18.09 -6.65 7.54
N LEU A 198 17.52 -7.30 6.52
CA LEU A 198 18.19 -8.33 5.74
C LEU A 198 19.34 -7.74 4.91
N VAL A 199 19.18 -6.55 4.34
CA VAL A 199 20.24 -5.83 3.63
C VAL A 199 21.39 -5.49 4.60
N VAL A 200 21.08 -4.94 5.78
CA VAL A 200 22.11 -4.65 6.82
C VAL A 200 22.78 -5.93 7.31
N ARG A 201 22.02 -7.02 7.48
CA ARG A 201 22.56 -8.33 7.89
C ARG A 201 23.49 -8.92 6.82
N LEU A 202 23.12 -8.79 5.54
CA LEU A 202 23.93 -9.22 4.41
C LEU A 202 25.24 -8.43 4.34
N LEU A 203 25.18 -7.10 4.45
CA LEU A 203 26.37 -6.24 4.47
C LEU A 203 27.31 -6.61 5.62
N ARG A 204 26.78 -6.79 6.83
CA ARG A 204 27.57 -7.23 8.00
C ARG A 204 28.17 -8.63 7.83
N ALA A 205 27.51 -9.54 7.14
CA ALA A 205 28.00 -10.88 6.87
C ALA A 205 29.11 -10.88 5.80
N ALA A 206 29.01 -9.96 4.83
CA ALA A 206 30.00 -9.76 3.77
C ALA A 206 31.29 -9.07 4.26
N ASP A 207 31.23 -8.31 5.38
CA ASP A 207 32.40 -7.64 5.96
C ASP A 207 33.30 -8.65 6.67
N PRO A 208 34.55 -8.85 6.19
CA PRO A 208 35.52 -9.76 6.83
C PRO A 208 36.12 -9.18 8.11
N ALA A 209 35.92 -7.88 8.39
CA ALA A 209 36.56 -7.22 9.52
C ALA A 209 36.27 -7.91 10.87
N GLY A 210 37.32 -8.21 11.62
CA GLY A 210 37.23 -8.88 12.93
C GLY A 210 36.91 -10.38 12.88
N ARG A 211 37.02 -11.02 11.69
CA ARG A 211 36.81 -12.47 11.51
C ARG A 211 38.03 -13.12 10.90
N PRO A 212 38.63 -14.09 11.59
CA PRO A 212 39.83 -14.80 11.09
C PRO A 212 39.54 -15.60 9.82
N ASP A 213 38.30 -16.12 9.67
CA ASP A 213 37.88 -16.98 8.54
C ASP A 213 37.27 -16.19 7.38
N GLY A 214 37.39 -14.85 7.38
CA GLY A 214 36.83 -13.99 6.35
C GLY A 214 35.31 -13.78 6.44
N PRO A 215 34.58 -13.53 5.30
CA PRO A 215 33.16 -13.31 5.28
C PRO A 215 32.34 -14.51 5.77
N ASP A 216 31.24 -14.25 6.50
CA ASP A 216 30.33 -15.29 6.98
C ASP A 216 29.40 -15.80 5.87
N ARG A 217 29.87 -16.76 5.08
CA ARG A 217 29.15 -17.31 3.92
C ARG A 217 27.77 -17.86 4.29
N ARG A 218 27.63 -18.53 5.44
CA ARG A 218 26.35 -19.11 5.89
C ARG A 218 25.32 -18.00 6.15
N ARG A 219 25.75 -16.93 6.81
CA ARG A 219 24.88 -15.76 7.05
C ARG A 219 24.59 -14.99 5.76
N MET A 220 25.54 -14.90 4.84
CA MET A 220 25.28 -14.28 3.52
C MET A 220 24.20 -15.05 2.77
N ILE A 221 24.31 -16.37 2.65
CA ILE A 221 23.33 -17.22 1.97
C ILE A 221 21.95 -17.10 2.65
N SER A 222 21.89 -17.23 3.99
CA SER A 222 20.61 -17.13 4.70
C SER A 222 19.98 -15.73 4.62
N SER A 223 20.79 -14.66 4.51
CA SER A 223 20.29 -13.31 4.31
C SER A 223 19.79 -13.10 2.89
N ALA A 224 20.50 -13.61 1.89
CA ALA A 224 20.08 -13.55 0.48
C ALA A 224 18.78 -14.35 0.26
N ALA A 225 18.67 -15.56 0.80
CA ALA A 225 17.45 -16.37 0.71
C ALA A 225 16.27 -15.68 1.43
N GLY A 226 16.50 -15.14 2.64
CA GLY A 226 15.49 -14.35 3.35
C GLY A 226 15.05 -13.11 2.58
N LEU A 227 16.00 -12.40 1.95
CA LEU A 227 15.70 -11.24 1.12
C LEU A 227 14.85 -11.63 -0.09
N ALA A 228 15.21 -12.72 -0.80
CA ALA A 228 14.41 -13.24 -1.90
C ALA A 228 12.98 -13.60 -1.47
N ALA A 229 12.82 -14.27 -0.32
CA ALA A 229 11.52 -14.63 0.22
C ALA A 229 10.66 -13.39 0.54
N VAL A 230 11.24 -12.38 1.22
CA VAL A 230 10.49 -11.16 1.57
C VAL A 230 10.16 -10.34 0.32
N VAL A 231 11.07 -10.25 -0.66
CA VAL A 231 10.80 -9.62 -1.97
C VAL A 231 9.65 -10.32 -2.68
N THR A 232 9.65 -11.65 -2.73
CA THR A 232 8.58 -12.45 -3.35
C THR A 232 7.22 -12.14 -2.71
N VAL A 233 7.13 -12.13 -1.39
CA VAL A 233 5.86 -11.81 -0.69
C VAL A 233 5.46 -10.36 -0.95
N GLN A 234 6.43 -9.42 -0.94
CA GLN A 234 6.15 -7.99 -1.15
C GLN A 234 5.62 -7.70 -2.56
N VAL A 235 6.01 -8.45 -3.59
CA VAL A 235 5.42 -8.35 -4.94
C VAL A 235 3.91 -8.61 -4.90
N PHE A 236 3.45 -9.63 -4.17
CA PHE A 236 2.03 -9.93 -4.00
C PHE A 236 1.30 -9.03 -2.98
N VAL A 237 2.01 -8.11 -2.33
CA VAL A 237 1.43 -7.07 -1.46
C VAL A 237 1.35 -5.73 -2.19
N GLY A 238 2.45 -5.32 -2.83
CA GLY A 238 2.53 -4.05 -3.54
C GLY A 238 3.93 -3.82 -4.11
N GLU A 239 4.04 -3.87 -5.41
CA GLU A 239 5.30 -3.73 -6.16
C GLU A 239 5.85 -2.30 -6.08
N GLU A 240 4.98 -1.29 -6.07
CA GLU A 240 5.38 0.11 -6.00
C GLU A 240 6.16 0.39 -4.70
N VAL A 241 5.72 -0.12 -3.55
CA VAL A 241 6.45 -0.02 -2.28
C VAL A 241 7.80 -0.72 -2.35
N LEU A 242 7.88 -1.88 -3.01
CA LEU A 242 9.13 -2.59 -3.23
C LEU A 242 10.09 -1.77 -4.08
N PHE A 243 9.60 -1.19 -5.18
CA PHE A 243 10.39 -0.32 -6.06
C PHE A 243 10.94 0.91 -5.32
N LEU A 244 10.07 1.65 -4.60
CA LEU A 244 10.47 2.79 -3.78
C LEU A 244 11.54 2.40 -2.74
N THR A 245 11.35 1.26 -2.08
CA THR A 245 12.31 0.72 -1.09
C THR A 245 13.64 0.36 -1.74
N ALA A 246 13.63 -0.34 -2.87
CA ALA A 246 14.83 -0.76 -3.58
C ALA A 246 15.65 0.44 -4.06
N LEU A 247 15.00 1.44 -4.67
CA LEU A 247 15.65 2.67 -5.12
C LEU A 247 16.24 3.45 -3.95
N THR A 248 15.47 3.61 -2.87
CA THR A 248 15.94 4.29 -1.65
C THR A 248 17.16 3.60 -1.06
N LEU A 249 17.13 2.27 -0.94
CA LEU A 249 18.25 1.48 -0.44
C LEU A 249 19.46 1.52 -1.37
N ALA A 250 19.27 1.58 -2.68
CA ALA A 250 20.35 1.74 -3.66
C ALA A 250 21.07 3.09 -3.47
N VAL A 251 20.31 4.19 -3.37
CA VAL A 251 20.86 5.53 -3.09
C VAL A 251 21.59 5.56 -1.75
N MET A 252 20.98 5.01 -0.69
CA MET A 252 21.60 4.94 0.64
C MET A 252 22.88 4.10 0.64
N THR A 253 22.90 2.96 -0.06
CA THR A 253 24.06 2.08 -0.16
C THR A 253 25.21 2.78 -0.85
N LEU A 254 24.92 3.49 -1.96
CA LEU A 254 25.90 4.28 -2.68
C LEU A 254 26.47 5.41 -1.79
N ALA A 255 25.59 6.21 -1.18
CA ALA A 255 26.01 7.32 -0.31
C ALA A 255 26.79 6.83 0.91
N TYR A 256 26.38 5.71 1.52
CA TYR A 256 27.11 5.09 2.63
C TYR A 256 28.49 4.61 2.19
N GLY A 257 28.59 3.91 1.05
CA GLY A 257 29.86 3.43 0.51
C GLY A 257 30.83 4.54 0.15
N LEU A 258 30.32 5.67 -0.39
CA LEU A 258 31.12 6.86 -0.67
C LEU A 258 31.64 7.53 0.61
N ALA A 259 30.85 7.49 1.70
CA ALA A 259 31.21 8.01 3.00
C ALA A 259 32.17 7.07 3.79
N ASP A 260 32.13 5.76 3.52
CA ASP A 260 32.99 4.74 4.11
C ASP A 260 33.58 3.84 3.01
N ARG A 261 34.58 4.38 2.30
CA ARG A 261 35.22 3.73 1.16
C ARG A 261 35.95 2.43 1.55
N GLU A 262 36.41 2.34 2.77
CA GLU A 262 37.09 1.15 3.27
C GLU A 262 36.12 -0.02 3.43
N LEU A 263 34.97 0.21 4.00
CA LEU A 263 33.90 -0.80 4.05
C LEU A 263 33.46 -1.21 2.63
N LEU A 264 33.31 -0.23 1.71
CA LEU A 264 32.93 -0.50 0.32
C LEU A 264 33.93 -1.45 -0.36
N ARG A 265 35.23 -1.23 -0.19
CA ARG A 265 36.28 -2.07 -0.80
C ARG A 265 36.29 -3.48 -0.25
N ARG A 266 36.20 -3.64 1.08
CA ARG A 266 36.34 -4.97 1.72
C ARG A 266 35.04 -5.78 1.71
N ALA A 267 33.84 -5.16 1.86
CA ALA A 267 32.56 -5.84 1.92
C ALA A 267 31.77 -5.82 0.59
N GLY A 268 32.00 -4.81 -0.25
CA GLY A 268 31.24 -4.55 -1.47
C GLY A 268 31.10 -5.75 -2.42
N PRO A 269 32.19 -6.45 -2.78
CA PRO A 269 32.09 -7.60 -3.68
C PRO A 269 31.27 -8.76 -3.11
N GLY A 270 31.37 -9.03 -1.81
CA GLY A 270 30.56 -10.04 -1.11
C GLY A 270 29.09 -9.64 -1.03
N PHE A 271 28.85 -8.39 -0.68
CA PHE A 271 27.51 -7.82 -0.61
C PHE A 271 26.79 -7.84 -1.97
N ALA A 272 27.47 -7.42 -3.04
CA ALA A 272 26.92 -7.45 -4.40
C ALA A 272 26.55 -8.87 -4.85
N ARG A 273 27.44 -9.85 -4.62
CA ARG A 273 27.14 -11.28 -4.89
C ARG A 273 25.91 -11.78 -4.13
N GLY A 274 25.77 -11.39 -2.87
CA GLY A 274 24.60 -11.74 -2.07
C GLY A 274 23.30 -11.11 -2.60
N LEU A 275 23.34 -9.84 -3.02
CA LEU A 275 22.19 -9.17 -3.65
C LEU A 275 21.82 -9.81 -4.98
N LEU A 276 22.80 -10.10 -5.84
CA LEU A 276 22.55 -10.78 -7.12
C LEU A 276 21.95 -12.18 -6.91
N GLY A 277 22.45 -12.91 -5.92
CA GLY A 277 21.88 -14.21 -5.54
C GLY A 277 20.43 -14.10 -5.05
N ALA A 278 20.13 -13.08 -4.24
CA ALA A 278 18.77 -12.82 -3.78
C ALA A 278 17.85 -12.45 -4.96
N ALA A 279 18.30 -11.56 -5.84
CA ALA A 279 17.55 -11.15 -7.03
C ALA A 279 17.29 -12.33 -7.97
N GLY A 280 18.32 -13.15 -8.27
CA GLY A 280 18.17 -14.33 -9.13
C GLY A 280 17.18 -15.35 -8.56
N LEU A 281 17.22 -15.59 -7.24
CA LEU A 281 16.27 -16.49 -6.58
C LEU A 281 14.85 -15.92 -6.59
N ALA A 282 14.68 -14.64 -6.32
CA ALA A 282 13.37 -13.98 -6.37
C ALA A 282 12.78 -14.02 -7.79
N LEU A 283 13.59 -13.68 -8.82
CA LEU A 283 13.16 -13.73 -10.22
C LEU A 283 12.79 -15.15 -10.66
N LEU A 284 13.50 -16.16 -10.21
CA LEU A 284 13.15 -17.55 -10.49
C LEU A 284 11.78 -17.94 -9.93
N VAL A 285 11.50 -17.55 -8.69
CA VAL A 285 10.21 -17.85 -8.03
C VAL A 285 9.08 -17.02 -8.64
N LEU A 286 9.37 -15.76 -9.00
CA LEU A 286 8.40 -14.83 -9.58
C LEU A 286 8.27 -14.94 -11.11
N ALA A 287 8.99 -15.84 -11.78
CA ALA A 287 9.00 -15.94 -13.24
C ALA A 287 7.60 -16.06 -13.83
N TYR A 288 6.76 -16.94 -13.28
CA TYR A 288 5.38 -17.10 -13.74
C TYR A 288 4.47 -15.90 -13.39
N PRO A 289 4.43 -15.38 -12.16
CA PRO A 289 3.68 -14.16 -11.84
C PRO A 289 4.06 -12.96 -12.71
N LEU A 290 5.34 -12.71 -12.92
CA LEU A 290 5.81 -11.61 -13.77
C LEU A 290 5.47 -11.84 -15.25
N TRP A 291 5.53 -13.10 -15.72
CA TRP A 291 5.04 -13.41 -17.06
C TRP A 291 3.54 -13.10 -17.18
N VAL A 292 2.71 -13.50 -16.20
CA VAL A 292 1.28 -13.15 -16.18
C VAL A 292 1.10 -11.65 -16.25
N GLN A 293 1.86 -10.87 -15.49
CA GLN A 293 1.76 -9.41 -15.43
C GLN A 293 2.06 -8.73 -16.77
N PHE A 294 3.20 -9.07 -17.37
CA PHE A 294 3.73 -8.33 -18.53
C PHE A 294 3.38 -8.95 -19.89
N ALA A 295 3.09 -10.25 -19.94
CA ALA A 295 2.84 -10.98 -21.19
C ALA A 295 1.59 -11.90 -21.13
N GLY A 296 0.92 -11.97 -19.99
CA GLY A 296 -0.28 -12.79 -19.79
C GLY A 296 -1.56 -12.10 -20.29
N PRO A 297 -2.70 -12.81 -20.22
CA PRO A 297 -4.01 -12.27 -20.59
C PRO A 297 -4.34 -11.01 -19.78
N GLN A 298 -4.98 -10.02 -20.41
CA GLN A 298 -5.37 -8.76 -19.78
C GLN A 298 -4.19 -7.98 -19.13
N GLY A 299 -2.96 -8.21 -19.60
CA GLY A 299 -1.80 -7.40 -19.28
C GLY A 299 -1.90 -6.01 -19.92
N VAL A 300 -1.23 -5.02 -19.33
CA VAL A 300 -1.19 -3.64 -19.83
C VAL A 300 0.21 -3.29 -20.30
N ALA A 301 0.30 -2.45 -21.35
CA ALA A 301 1.58 -2.11 -21.97
C ALA A 301 2.30 -0.94 -21.30
N ASP A 302 1.55 -0.09 -20.56
CA ASP A 302 2.07 1.17 -19.98
C ASP A 302 1.46 1.43 -18.59
N GLY A 303 1.92 2.53 -17.95
CA GLY A 303 1.33 3.01 -16.70
C GLY A 303 -0.03 3.65 -16.91
N MET A 304 -0.95 3.43 -15.98
CA MET A 304 -2.32 3.94 -16.02
C MET A 304 -2.38 5.46 -16.03
N PHE A 305 -1.48 6.12 -15.33
CA PHE A 305 -1.54 7.56 -15.07
C PHE A 305 -0.33 8.29 -15.64
N PRO A 306 -0.52 9.44 -16.31
CA PRO A 306 0.61 10.25 -16.76
C PRO A 306 1.38 10.79 -15.56
N PRO A 307 2.70 10.54 -15.46
CA PRO A 307 3.52 10.97 -14.31
C PRO A 307 3.46 12.48 -14.05
N ALA A 308 3.29 13.29 -15.09
CA ALA A 308 3.18 14.74 -14.95
C ALA A 308 1.97 15.18 -14.13
N TYR A 309 0.85 14.44 -14.17
CA TYR A 309 -0.32 14.76 -13.37
C TYR A 309 -0.06 14.56 -11.87
N PHE A 310 0.73 13.55 -11.51
CA PHE A 310 1.05 13.20 -10.13
C PHE A 310 2.38 13.79 -9.63
N SER A 311 2.80 14.94 -10.17
CA SER A 311 3.92 15.73 -9.62
C SER A 311 3.53 16.31 -8.26
N ALA A 312 4.40 16.14 -7.25
CA ALA A 312 4.19 16.76 -5.95
C ALA A 312 4.45 18.26 -6.01
N ASP A 313 3.59 19.05 -5.36
CA ASP A 313 3.81 20.49 -5.20
C ASP A 313 4.94 20.75 -4.21
N LEU A 314 5.89 21.59 -4.60
CA LEU A 314 7.03 21.97 -3.75
C LEU A 314 6.57 22.65 -2.44
N ALA A 315 5.50 23.45 -2.49
CA ALA A 315 4.94 24.11 -1.30
C ALA A 315 4.30 23.09 -0.33
N GLY A 316 3.86 21.92 -0.83
CA GLY A 316 3.29 20.85 -0.02
C GLY A 316 4.23 20.39 1.10
N TRP A 317 5.55 20.35 0.87
CA TRP A 317 6.52 19.91 1.89
C TRP A 317 6.48 20.73 3.18
N THR A 318 6.16 22.01 3.08
CA THR A 318 6.17 22.95 4.21
C THR A 318 4.79 23.15 4.84
N ARG A 319 3.74 22.63 4.21
CA ARG A 319 2.35 22.72 4.70
C ARG A 319 1.97 21.48 5.49
N LEU A 320 0.91 21.62 6.29
CA LEU A 320 0.28 20.50 6.98
C LEU A 320 -0.89 19.99 6.14
N SER A 321 -1.05 18.68 6.08
CA SER A 321 -2.13 18.02 5.35
C SER A 321 -3.50 18.40 5.92
N ALA A 322 -4.50 18.52 5.04
CA ALA A 322 -5.90 18.66 5.45
C ALA A 322 -6.41 17.48 6.33
N LEU A 323 -5.69 16.36 6.31
CA LEU A 323 -5.97 15.16 7.12
C LEU A 323 -5.29 15.19 8.50
N THR A 324 -4.75 16.34 8.94
CA THR A 324 -4.13 16.51 10.26
C THR A 324 -4.91 17.50 11.11
N VAL A 325 -4.80 17.37 12.44
CA VAL A 325 -5.50 18.23 13.42
C VAL A 325 -5.19 19.72 13.21
N PHE A 326 -3.95 20.04 12.81
CA PHE A 326 -3.47 21.40 12.59
C PHE A 326 -3.43 21.78 11.11
N GLY A 327 -4.02 20.96 10.23
CA GLY A 327 -4.05 21.19 8.80
C GLY A 327 -5.07 22.23 8.37
N SER A 328 -4.93 22.69 7.11
CA SER A 328 -5.88 23.61 6.49
C SER A 328 -6.58 22.94 5.31
N PRO A 329 -7.88 23.15 5.09
CA PRO A 329 -8.59 22.71 3.89
C PRO A 329 -7.95 23.23 2.58
N GLU A 330 -7.28 24.37 2.62
CA GLU A 330 -6.57 24.95 1.47
C GLU A 330 -5.43 24.05 0.97
N ALA A 331 -4.88 23.16 1.82
CA ALA A 331 -3.87 22.19 1.43
C ALA A 331 -4.32 21.26 0.29
N VAL A 332 -5.62 21.10 0.09
CA VAL A 332 -6.20 20.31 -1.02
C VAL A 332 -5.77 20.86 -2.39
N ARG A 333 -5.49 22.16 -2.51
CA ARG A 333 -5.02 22.77 -3.77
C ARG A 333 -3.59 22.37 -4.15
N LEU A 334 -2.81 21.83 -3.20
CA LEU A 334 -1.42 21.44 -3.37
C LEU A 334 -1.25 19.94 -3.61
N THR A 335 -2.33 19.22 -3.84
CA THR A 335 -2.32 17.79 -4.16
C THR A 335 -3.22 17.50 -5.36
N THR A 336 -2.92 16.43 -6.09
CA THR A 336 -3.66 16.04 -7.29
C THR A 336 -4.86 15.13 -7.00
N GLY A 337 -4.96 14.61 -5.78
CA GLY A 337 -6.05 13.73 -5.38
C GLY A 337 -6.30 13.76 -3.88
N PRO A 338 -7.53 13.46 -3.45
CA PRO A 338 -7.92 13.53 -2.05
C PRO A 338 -7.22 12.49 -1.16
N ALA A 339 -6.63 11.45 -1.76
CA ALA A 339 -5.85 10.42 -1.08
C ALA A 339 -4.33 10.56 -1.29
N GLU A 340 -3.83 11.68 -1.82
CA GLU A 340 -2.42 11.84 -2.24
C GLU A 340 -1.68 12.97 -1.49
N PHE A 341 -1.97 13.19 -0.19
CA PHE A 341 -1.22 14.12 0.66
C PHE A 341 0.11 13.51 1.13
N THR A 342 1.02 13.18 0.22
CA THR A 342 2.21 12.39 0.53
C THR A 342 3.39 13.21 1.04
N THR A 343 3.50 14.52 0.67
CA THR A 343 4.64 15.39 1.00
C THR A 343 4.48 16.19 2.29
N PHE A 344 3.30 16.36 2.82
CA PHE A 344 2.88 17.34 3.84
C PHE A 344 3.51 17.15 5.24
N LEU A 345 4.85 17.29 5.33
CA LEU A 345 5.59 17.18 6.60
C LEU A 345 5.45 18.42 7.50
N GLY A 346 5.21 19.59 6.92
CA GLY A 346 5.10 20.85 7.65
C GLY A 346 6.43 21.40 8.16
N TRP A 347 6.48 22.71 8.34
CA TRP A 347 7.68 23.41 8.82
C TRP A 347 8.24 22.88 10.15
N PRO A 348 7.41 22.58 11.21
CA PRO A 348 7.96 22.15 12.48
C PRO A 348 8.75 20.85 12.39
N LEU A 349 8.22 19.86 11.65
CA LEU A 349 8.87 18.57 11.49
C LEU A 349 10.14 18.68 10.63
N LEU A 350 10.09 19.47 9.54
CA LEU A 350 11.25 19.68 8.67
C LEU A 350 12.40 20.36 9.43
N LEU A 351 12.13 21.44 10.17
CA LEU A 351 13.15 22.15 10.94
C LEU A 351 13.81 21.25 11.99
N VAL A 352 13.00 20.48 12.74
CA VAL A 352 13.52 19.56 13.74
C VAL A 352 14.31 18.43 13.08
N ALA A 353 13.86 17.88 11.95
CA ALA A 353 14.58 16.83 11.22
C ALA A 353 15.94 17.32 10.70
N VAL A 354 15.99 18.50 10.09
CA VAL A 354 17.24 19.14 9.63
C VAL A 354 18.17 19.42 10.81
N GLY A 355 17.66 20.01 11.90
CA GLY A 355 18.43 20.24 13.11
C GLY A 355 19.01 18.96 13.72
N CYS A 356 18.21 17.90 13.78
CA CYS A 356 18.66 16.57 14.22
C CYS A 356 19.76 16.00 13.31
N ALA A 357 19.60 16.07 11.99
CA ALA A 357 20.59 15.59 11.03
C ALA A 357 21.91 16.37 11.17
N ALA A 358 21.84 17.69 11.26
CA ALA A 358 23.01 18.54 11.47
C ALA A 358 23.72 18.22 12.79
N TRP A 359 22.98 18.03 13.89
CA TRP A 359 23.54 17.70 15.20
C TRP A 359 24.17 16.30 15.25
N LEU A 360 23.63 15.32 14.52
CA LEU A 360 24.21 14.00 14.39
C LEU A 360 25.52 14.01 13.58
N GLY A 361 25.68 15.00 12.71
CA GLY A 361 26.88 15.26 11.93
C GLY A 361 27.08 14.27 10.75
N ARG A 362 28.31 14.27 10.21
CA ARG A 362 28.67 13.56 8.98
C ARG A 362 28.96 12.05 9.19
N ARG A 363 28.23 11.38 10.04
CA ARG A 363 28.32 9.93 10.18
C ARG A 363 27.83 9.26 8.91
N PRO A 364 28.50 8.19 8.40
CA PRO A 364 28.13 7.56 7.12
C PRO A 364 26.63 7.20 7.02
N LEU A 365 26.02 6.70 8.10
CA LEU A 365 24.60 6.39 8.13
C LEU A 365 23.73 7.66 7.99
N VAL A 366 24.11 8.76 8.65
CA VAL A 366 23.34 10.04 8.56
C VAL A 366 23.45 10.62 7.15
N VAL A 367 24.65 10.56 6.57
CA VAL A 367 24.86 10.99 5.17
C VAL A 367 23.98 10.17 4.22
N ALA A 368 23.93 8.85 4.40
CA ALA A 368 23.09 7.98 3.59
C ALA A 368 21.58 8.29 3.75
N LEU A 369 21.11 8.50 4.99
CA LEU A 369 19.71 8.85 5.28
C LEU A 369 19.32 10.19 4.64
N VAL A 370 20.18 11.22 4.75
CA VAL A 370 19.94 12.54 4.16
C VAL A 370 19.97 12.45 2.63
N ALA A 371 20.95 11.75 2.05
CA ALA A 371 21.02 11.57 0.60
C ALA A 371 19.78 10.84 0.06
N GLY A 372 19.36 9.75 0.72
CA GLY A 372 18.12 9.05 0.38
C GLY A 372 16.89 9.96 0.44
N ALA A 373 16.74 10.73 1.53
CA ALA A 373 15.62 11.66 1.70
C ALA A 373 15.60 12.76 0.63
N LEU A 374 16.75 13.35 0.32
CA LEU A 374 16.85 14.41 -0.70
C LEU A 374 16.56 13.88 -2.11
N VAL A 375 17.08 12.71 -2.47
CA VAL A 375 16.85 12.12 -3.80
C VAL A 375 15.39 11.73 -3.95
N THR A 376 14.79 11.05 -2.99
CA THR A 376 13.38 10.65 -3.07
C THR A 376 12.44 11.85 -3.01
N ALA A 377 12.75 12.88 -2.20
CA ALA A 377 12.00 14.12 -2.19
C ALA A 377 12.10 14.89 -3.53
N ALA A 378 13.26 14.88 -4.16
CA ALA A 378 13.46 15.50 -5.48
C ALA A 378 12.69 14.74 -6.57
N LEU A 379 12.73 13.40 -6.58
CA LEU A 379 11.97 12.58 -7.53
C LEU A 379 10.45 12.75 -7.37
N ALA A 380 9.98 13.01 -6.14
CA ALA A 380 8.57 13.28 -5.88
C ALA A 380 8.04 14.52 -6.62
N LEU A 381 8.89 15.48 -6.97
CA LEU A 381 8.50 16.69 -7.71
C LEU A 381 8.06 16.40 -9.15
N GLY A 382 8.22 15.15 -9.62
CA GLY A 382 7.74 14.74 -10.93
C GLY A 382 8.62 15.19 -12.10
N PRO A 383 8.13 15.01 -13.35
CA PRO A 383 8.85 15.42 -14.56
C PRO A 383 8.81 16.94 -14.80
N GLU A 384 7.92 17.65 -14.13
CA GLU A 384 7.81 19.12 -14.15
C GLU A 384 7.50 19.61 -12.73
N VAL A 385 8.23 20.64 -12.28
CA VAL A 385 8.08 21.21 -10.94
C VAL A 385 6.76 22.00 -10.85
N VAL A 386 6.00 21.73 -9.78
CA VAL A 386 4.74 22.43 -9.44
C VAL A 386 4.98 23.24 -8.17
N VAL A 387 4.54 24.49 -8.14
CA VAL A 387 4.64 25.39 -6.96
C VAL A 387 3.32 26.12 -6.76
N GLY A 388 2.71 25.94 -5.60
CA GLY A 388 1.47 26.62 -5.25
C GLY A 388 0.26 26.22 -6.12
N GLY A 389 0.26 25.02 -6.68
CA GLY A 389 -0.76 24.52 -7.61
C GLY A 389 -0.50 24.86 -9.08
N GLU A 390 0.55 25.63 -9.38
CA GLU A 390 0.87 26.05 -10.74
C GLU A 390 2.10 25.32 -11.30
N ARG A 391 2.05 24.93 -12.57
CA ARG A 391 3.18 24.35 -13.30
C ARG A 391 4.16 25.43 -13.70
N THR A 392 5.43 25.23 -13.36
CA THR A 392 6.47 26.26 -13.57
C THR A 392 7.16 26.19 -14.93
N GLY A 393 6.96 25.13 -15.70
CA GLY A 393 7.75 24.84 -16.91
C GLY A 393 9.17 24.34 -16.64
N LEU A 394 9.63 24.34 -15.37
CA LEU A 394 10.96 23.84 -15.01
C LEU A 394 11.00 22.31 -15.04
N PRO A 395 12.01 21.70 -15.68
CA PRO A 395 12.14 20.25 -15.71
C PRO A 395 12.40 19.70 -14.30
N GLY A 396 11.60 18.72 -13.88
CA GLY A 396 11.76 18.06 -12.59
C GLY A 396 12.67 16.83 -12.68
N PRO A 397 13.30 16.43 -11.55
CA PRO A 397 14.28 15.34 -11.51
C PRO A 397 13.76 13.97 -11.95
N TYR A 398 12.47 13.72 -11.86
CA TYR A 398 11.85 12.46 -12.32
C TYR A 398 12.08 12.20 -13.82
N ARG A 399 12.34 13.21 -14.63
CA ARG A 399 12.69 13.04 -16.06
C ARG A 399 13.90 12.13 -16.29
N LEU A 400 14.79 12.03 -15.31
CA LEU A 400 15.96 11.13 -15.39
C LEU A 400 15.55 9.64 -15.37
N LEU A 401 14.36 9.34 -14.89
CA LEU A 401 13.83 7.98 -14.80
C LEU A 401 12.72 7.71 -15.83
N ALA A 402 12.20 8.73 -16.49
CA ALA A 402 11.12 8.60 -17.46
C ALA A 402 11.52 7.67 -18.62
N GLY A 403 10.61 6.81 -19.04
CA GLY A 403 10.84 5.84 -20.12
C GLY A 403 11.62 4.59 -19.70
N LEU A 404 11.99 4.46 -18.41
CA LEU A 404 12.53 3.20 -17.90
C LEU A 404 11.37 2.23 -17.58
N PRO A 405 11.47 0.96 -18.01
CA PRO A 405 10.50 -0.06 -17.62
C PRO A 405 10.30 -0.07 -16.10
N VAL A 406 9.09 -0.32 -15.61
CA VAL A 406 8.70 -0.30 -14.18
C VAL A 406 8.52 1.10 -13.60
N VAL A 407 9.24 2.12 -14.07
CA VAL A 407 9.11 3.50 -13.56
C VAL A 407 7.82 4.15 -14.03
N ASP A 408 7.36 3.86 -15.24
CA ASP A 408 6.14 4.45 -15.82
C ASP A 408 4.86 4.09 -15.04
N GLY A 409 4.89 3.03 -14.24
CA GLY A 409 3.81 2.67 -13.33
C GLY A 409 3.87 3.33 -11.95
N ALA A 410 5.00 3.96 -11.58
CA ALA A 410 5.18 4.59 -10.28
C ALA A 410 4.79 6.07 -10.31
N LEU A 411 3.94 6.49 -9.39
CA LEU A 411 3.49 7.88 -9.31
C LEU A 411 4.53 8.75 -8.60
N PRO A 412 5.02 9.85 -9.23
CA PRO A 412 6.12 10.66 -8.69
C PRO A 412 5.90 11.09 -7.24
N MET A 413 4.74 11.65 -6.90
CA MET A 413 4.47 12.14 -5.55
C MET A 413 4.58 11.05 -4.47
N ARG A 414 4.45 9.77 -4.81
CA ARG A 414 4.55 8.65 -3.87
C ARG A 414 5.98 8.37 -3.42
N PHE A 415 7.01 8.88 -4.13
CA PHE A 415 8.40 8.84 -3.65
C PHE A 415 8.58 9.55 -2.31
N ALA A 416 7.70 10.49 -1.98
CA ALA A 416 7.67 11.14 -0.66
C ALA A 416 7.41 10.18 0.50
N LEU A 417 6.76 9.03 0.27
CA LEU A 417 6.55 8.01 1.30
C LEU A 417 7.86 7.45 1.83
N ALA A 418 8.90 7.37 1.00
CA ALA A 418 10.22 6.91 1.42
C ALA A 418 10.92 7.91 2.35
N VAL A 419 10.55 9.21 2.32
CA VAL A 419 11.11 10.23 3.22
C VAL A 419 10.72 9.98 4.69
N LEU A 420 9.50 9.46 4.94
CA LEU A 420 9.00 9.23 6.30
C LEU A 420 9.91 8.33 7.14
N PRO A 421 10.29 7.10 6.70
CA PRO A 421 11.18 6.25 7.49
C PRO A 421 12.61 6.79 7.58
N LEU A 422 13.08 7.56 6.61
CA LEU A 422 14.41 8.19 6.66
C LEU A 422 14.43 9.28 7.73
N VAL A 423 13.45 10.18 7.75
CA VAL A 423 13.26 11.18 8.80
C VAL A 423 13.03 10.50 10.15
N GLY A 424 12.14 9.51 10.25
CA GLY A 424 11.88 8.75 11.47
C GLY A 424 13.15 8.11 12.05
N THR A 425 14.05 7.62 11.17
CA THR A 425 15.35 7.08 11.59
C THR A 425 16.29 8.16 12.14
N VAL A 426 16.37 9.34 11.48
CA VAL A 426 17.16 10.48 11.96
C VAL A 426 16.67 10.94 13.34
N LEU A 427 15.36 11.10 13.51
CA LEU A 427 14.75 11.48 14.79
C LEU A 427 15.04 10.44 15.89
N THR A 428 14.92 9.14 15.56
CA THR A 428 15.26 8.04 16.48
C THR A 428 16.70 8.12 16.95
N LEU A 429 17.66 8.30 16.02
CA LEU A 429 19.08 8.39 16.34
C LEU A 429 19.39 9.62 17.20
N ALA A 430 18.79 10.75 16.88
CA ALA A 430 18.98 12.00 17.62
C ALA A 430 18.43 11.90 19.06
N VAL A 431 17.20 11.46 19.23
CA VAL A 431 16.58 11.28 20.56
C VAL A 431 17.36 10.22 21.38
N HIS A 432 17.76 9.09 20.72
CA HIS A 432 18.55 8.08 21.40
C HIS A 432 19.88 8.61 21.95
N ARG A 433 20.59 9.43 21.15
CA ARG A 433 21.83 10.10 21.56
C ARG A 433 21.57 11.09 22.69
N ALA A 434 20.57 11.96 22.55
CA ALA A 434 20.22 12.96 23.55
C ALA A 434 19.90 12.34 24.92
N LEU A 435 19.16 11.23 24.96
CA LEU A 435 18.84 10.50 26.18
C LEU A 435 20.08 9.86 26.84
N GLY A 436 21.21 9.75 26.14
CA GLY A 436 22.50 9.30 26.66
C GLY A 436 23.37 10.43 27.21
N GLU A 437 23.08 11.67 26.88
CA GLU A 437 23.81 12.85 27.33
C GLU A 437 23.27 13.40 28.65
N SER A 438 23.96 14.41 29.22
CA SER A 438 23.52 15.17 30.40
C SER A 438 23.09 16.59 29.97
N GLY A 439 22.35 17.27 30.82
CA GLY A 439 21.98 18.69 30.60
C GLY A 439 20.74 18.90 29.74
N ARG A 440 20.68 20.06 29.05
CA ARG A 440 19.47 20.53 28.32
C ARG A 440 19.07 19.64 27.15
N ALA A 441 20.03 19.08 26.43
CA ALA A 441 19.76 18.20 25.27
C ALA A 441 18.94 16.95 25.67
N ARG A 442 19.20 16.38 26.84
CA ARG A 442 18.50 15.18 27.34
C ARG A 442 16.99 15.37 27.47
N ARG A 443 16.53 16.54 27.85
CA ARG A 443 15.10 16.85 28.05
C ARG A 443 14.52 17.58 26.85
N GLY A 444 15.24 18.57 26.33
CA GLY A 444 14.75 19.46 25.29
C GLY A 444 14.53 18.76 23.93
N LEU A 445 15.45 17.92 23.50
CA LEU A 445 15.34 17.29 22.18
C LEU A 445 14.19 16.28 22.06
N PRO A 446 13.96 15.36 23.03
CA PRO A 446 12.78 14.50 22.98
C PRO A 446 11.46 15.26 22.97
N ILE A 447 11.38 16.39 23.72
CA ILE A 447 10.18 17.26 23.72
C ILE A 447 10.01 17.93 22.36
N ALA A 448 11.07 18.50 21.78
CA ALA A 448 11.02 19.14 20.48
C ALA A 448 10.61 18.15 19.37
N VAL A 449 11.19 16.95 19.38
CA VAL A 449 10.82 15.89 18.44
C VAL A 449 9.38 15.44 18.66
N GLY A 450 8.95 15.26 19.92
CA GLY A 450 7.56 14.92 20.24
C GLY A 450 6.58 15.99 19.73
N ALA A 451 6.86 17.27 19.97
CA ALA A 451 6.04 18.38 19.47
C ALA A 451 5.99 18.44 17.94
N ALA A 452 7.14 18.21 17.28
CA ALA A 452 7.21 18.16 15.82
C ALA A 452 6.41 16.97 15.22
N VAL A 453 6.45 15.80 15.84
CA VAL A 453 5.63 14.65 15.42
C VAL A 453 4.15 14.92 15.70
N LEU A 454 3.82 15.56 16.81
CA LEU A 454 2.43 15.95 17.12
C LEU A 454 1.88 17.02 16.18
N SER A 455 2.72 17.87 15.57
CA SER A 455 2.23 18.85 14.58
C SER A 455 1.61 18.21 13.35
N VAL A 456 1.99 16.98 13.03
CA VAL A 456 1.42 16.18 11.93
C VAL A 456 0.42 15.12 12.43
N LEU A 457 -0.13 15.30 13.64
CA LEU A 457 -1.11 14.37 14.22
C LEU A 457 -2.31 14.23 13.28
N PRO A 458 -2.60 13.03 12.76
CA PRO A 458 -3.70 12.84 11.82
C PRO A 458 -5.07 12.92 12.52
N THR A 459 -6.09 13.28 11.74
CA THR A 459 -7.50 13.11 12.11
C THR A 459 -7.98 11.70 11.74
N PRO A 460 -9.07 11.20 12.33
CA PRO A 460 -9.71 9.97 11.87
C PRO A 460 -10.02 10.01 10.37
N LEU A 461 -9.90 8.85 9.72
CA LEU A 461 -10.18 8.73 8.29
C LEU A 461 -11.64 9.11 8.02
N PRO A 462 -11.90 10.02 7.07
CA PRO A 462 -13.25 10.42 6.74
C PRO A 462 -14.02 9.26 6.11
N THR A 463 -15.23 9.03 6.59
CA THR A 463 -16.12 7.97 6.10
C THR A 463 -17.46 8.53 5.71
N MET A 464 -18.15 7.86 4.79
CA MET A 464 -19.51 8.16 4.36
C MET A 464 -20.35 6.89 4.28
N ASP A 465 -21.66 7.05 4.19
CA ASP A 465 -22.56 5.94 3.91
C ASP A 465 -22.51 5.59 2.41
N ARG A 466 -22.70 4.31 2.11
CA ARG A 466 -22.81 3.78 0.75
C ARG A 466 -24.17 3.10 0.54
N PRO A 467 -24.65 2.96 -0.70
CA PRO A 467 -25.94 2.33 -0.98
C PRO A 467 -26.06 0.96 -0.30
N PRO A 468 -27.22 0.59 0.26
CA PRO A 468 -27.43 -0.75 0.81
C PRO A 468 -27.30 -1.81 -0.30
N LEU A 469 -27.10 -3.06 0.10
CA LEU A 469 -27.19 -4.18 -0.83
C LEU A 469 -28.65 -4.53 -1.08
N PRO A 470 -29.07 -4.81 -2.32
CA PRO A 470 -30.43 -5.22 -2.65
C PRO A 470 -30.82 -6.54 -1.96
N GLU A 471 -32.09 -6.70 -1.61
CA GLU A 471 -32.63 -7.95 -1.08
C GLU A 471 -32.48 -9.11 -2.09
N PHE A 472 -32.57 -8.80 -3.39
CA PHE A 472 -32.26 -9.74 -4.47
C PHE A 472 -30.92 -10.44 -4.28
N VAL A 473 -29.92 -9.72 -3.75
CA VAL A 473 -28.57 -10.26 -3.48
C VAL A 473 -28.50 -10.89 -2.09
N THR A 474 -28.89 -10.15 -1.04
CA THR A 474 -28.76 -10.58 0.36
C THR A 474 -29.66 -11.75 0.72
N GLY A 475 -30.86 -11.80 0.15
CA GLY A 475 -31.81 -12.91 0.27
C GLY A 475 -31.46 -14.13 -0.59
N GLY A 476 -30.41 -14.04 -1.43
CA GLY A 476 -29.98 -15.14 -2.28
C GLY A 476 -30.88 -15.41 -3.50
N HIS A 477 -31.84 -14.49 -3.80
CA HIS A 477 -32.79 -14.62 -4.91
C HIS A 477 -32.10 -14.65 -6.28
N TRP A 478 -30.90 -14.08 -6.40
CA TRP A 478 -30.08 -14.13 -7.60
C TRP A 478 -29.82 -15.55 -8.12
N ARG A 479 -29.78 -16.56 -7.23
CA ARG A 479 -29.61 -17.98 -7.60
C ARG A 479 -30.75 -18.52 -8.46
N GLN A 480 -31.92 -17.88 -8.42
CA GLN A 480 -33.05 -18.26 -9.27
C GLN A 480 -32.89 -17.72 -10.71
N CYS A 481 -32.02 -16.72 -10.92
CA CYS A 481 -31.78 -16.08 -12.21
C CYS A 481 -30.43 -16.48 -12.83
N VAL A 482 -29.38 -16.61 -12.02
CA VAL A 482 -28.02 -16.89 -12.49
C VAL A 482 -27.72 -18.39 -12.38
N ARG A 483 -27.21 -19.00 -13.44
CA ARG A 483 -26.69 -20.39 -13.41
C ARG A 483 -25.41 -20.45 -12.57
N PRO A 484 -25.05 -21.60 -11.97
CA PRO A 484 -23.78 -21.76 -11.29
C PRO A 484 -22.60 -21.32 -12.17
N GLY A 485 -21.78 -20.37 -11.67
CA GLY A 485 -20.66 -19.80 -12.43
C GLY A 485 -21.06 -18.85 -13.57
N GLY A 486 -22.34 -18.57 -13.78
CA GLY A 486 -22.83 -17.71 -14.83
C GLY A 486 -22.63 -16.23 -14.58
N VAL A 487 -22.97 -15.40 -15.57
CA VAL A 487 -22.80 -13.94 -15.54
C VAL A 487 -24.11 -13.25 -15.16
N LEU A 488 -24.05 -12.41 -14.13
CA LEU A 488 -25.08 -11.44 -13.77
C LEU A 488 -24.70 -10.05 -14.31
N VAL A 489 -25.58 -9.48 -15.11
CA VAL A 489 -25.46 -8.12 -15.62
C VAL A 489 -26.31 -7.18 -14.75
N PRO A 490 -25.74 -6.42 -13.83
CA PRO A 490 -26.47 -5.40 -13.09
C PRO A 490 -26.77 -4.21 -14.00
N VAL A 491 -27.89 -3.56 -13.79
CA VAL A 491 -28.27 -2.38 -14.57
C VAL A 491 -28.53 -1.19 -13.64
N PRO A 492 -27.76 -0.10 -13.78
CA PRO A 492 -26.59 0.08 -14.67
C PRO A 492 -25.42 -0.83 -14.32
N THR A 493 -24.56 -1.12 -15.31
CA THR A 493 -23.32 -1.85 -15.09
C THR A 493 -22.35 -1.05 -14.21
N ALA A 494 -21.47 -1.74 -13.49
CA ALA A 494 -20.44 -1.08 -12.68
C ALA A 494 -19.43 -0.33 -13.57
N THR A 495 -19.03 0.85 -13.12
CA THR A 495 -17.98 1.68 -13.76
C THR A 495 -17.02 2.21 -12.70
N PRO A 496 -15.86 2.78 -13.08
CA PRO A 496 -14.97 3.42 -12.11
C PRO A 496 -15.64 4.52 -11.27
N GLN A 497 -16.62 5.25 -11.84
CA GLN A 497 -17.35 6.32 -11.17
C GLN A 497 -18.49 5.80 -10.28
N THR A 498 -19.05 4.66 -10.63
CA THR A 498 -20.18 4.00 -9.92
C THR A 498 -19.90 2.51 -9.73
N PRO A 499 -18.95 2.13 -8.88
CA PRO A 499 -18.52 0.73 -8.75
C PRO A 499 -19.45 -0.13 -7.87
N TRP A 500 -20.52 0.47 -7.33
CA TRP A 500 -21.40 -0.13 -6.34
C TRP A 500 -21.95 -1.51 -6.70
N PRO A 501 -22.31 -1.82 -7.95
CA PRO A 501 -22.78 -3.16 -8.32
C PRO A 501 -21.73 -4.27 -8.09
N MET A 502 -20.41 -3.96 -8.06
CA MET A 502 -19.38 -4.95 -7.74
C MET A 502 -19.55 -5.54 -6.35
N ARG A 503 -20.16 -4.79 -5.42
CA ARG A 503 -20.47 -5.26 -4.06
C ARG A 503 -21.46 -6.43 -4.04
N TRP A 504 -22.29 -6.58 -5.10
CA TRP A 504 -23.20 -7.72 -5.21
C TRP A 504 -22.41 -9.04 -5.33
N ALA A 505 -21.39 -9.06 -6.20
CA ALA A 505 -20.51 -10.22 -6.30
C ALA A 505 -19.70 -10.41 -5.01
N THR A 506 -19.15 -9.34 -4.45
CA THR A 506 -18.40 -9.37 -3.17
C THR A 506 -19.20 -10.01 -2.04
N ALA A 507 -20.45 -9.57 -1.85
CA ALA A 507 -21.33 -10.07 -0.78
C ALA A 507 -21.71 -11.54 -0.92
N THR A 508 -21.65 -12.08 -2.15
CA THR A 508 -21.93 -13.50 -2.43
C THR A 508 -20.68 -14.39 -2.42
N GLY A 509 -19.51 -13.85 -2.01
CA GLY A 509 -18.22 -14.53 -2.12
C GLY A 509 -17.82 -14.80 -3.57
N VAL A 510 -18.11 -13.82 -4.45
CA VAL A 510 -17.89 -13.89 -5.90
C VAL A 510 -18.61 -15.12 -6.52
N GLY A 511 -19.90 -15.29 -6.13
CA GLY A 511 -20.70 -16.44 -6.53
C GLY A 511 -21.13 -16.43 -8.01
N PHE A 512 -21.02 -15.29 -8.68
CA PHE A 512 -21.26 -15.08 -10.11
C PHE A 512 -20.22 -14.15 -10.71
N ALA A 513 -20.09 -14.19 -12.04
CA ALA A 513 -19.27 -13.24 -12.79
C ALA A 513 -20.09 -12.00 -13.16
N MET A 514 -19.39 -10.89 -13.44
CA MET A 514 -20.00 -9.62 -13.86
C MET A 514 -19.28 -9.07 -15.09
N PRO A 515 -19.99 -8.47 -16.07
CA PRO A 515 -19.34 -7.73 -17.14
C PRO A 515 -18.87 -6.37 -16.65
N GLU A 516 -17.90 -5.80 -17.34
CA GLU A 516 -17.38 -4.47 -17.05
C GLU A 516 -16.87 -4.32 -15.60
N GLY A 517 -16.83 -3.13 -15.03
CA GLY A 517 -16.43 -2.90 -13.64
C GLY A 517 -15.33 -1.87 -13.47
N PHE A 518 -14.81 -1.77 -12.26
CA PHE A 518 -13.64 -0.96 -11.91
C PHE A 518 -12.42 -1.87 -11.68
N PHE A 519 -11.39 -1.72 -12.49
CA PHE A 519 -10.11 -2.47 -12.46
C PHE A 519 -9.14 -1.78 -13.45
N ILE A 520 -7.87 -2.15 -13.45
CA ILE A 520 -6.93 -1.75 -14.49
C ILE A 520 -6.88 -2.86 -15.55
N GLY A 521 -7.13 -2.51 -16.80
CA GLY A 521 -7.10 -3.43 -17.93
C GLY A 521 -6.60 -2.79 -19.22
N PRO A 522 -6.32 -3.59 -20.27
CA PRO A 522 -5.83 -3.08 -21.53
C PRO A 522 -6.95 -2.46 -22.38
N TYR A 523 -6.61 -1.39 -23.10
CA TYR A 523 -7.49 -0.74 -24.07
C TYR A 523 -6.80 -0.53 -25.41
N GLY A 524 -7.59 -0.70 -26.48
CA GLY A 524 -7.13 -0.50 -27.84
C GLY A 524 -6.11 -1.54 -28.33
N ARG A 525 -5.62 -1.36 -29.56
CA ARG A 525 -4.67 -2.29 -30.19
C ARG A 525 -3.29 -2.30 -29.50
N GLY A 526 -2.93 -1.21 -28.84
CA GLY A 526 -1.65 -1.08 -28.13
C GLY A 526 -1.68 -1.65 -26.70
N GLY A 527 -2.85 -2.02 -26.17
CA GLY A 527 -2.94 -2.52 -24.80
C GLY A 527 -2.67 -1.49 -23.71
N SER A 528 -2.89 -0.20 -23.99
CA SER A 528 -2.68 0.87 -23.00
C SER A 528 -3.57 0.69 -21.78
N ALA A 529 -3.03 1.01 -20.60
CA ALA A 529 -3.76 0.86 -19.36
C ALA A 529 -4.97 1.81 -19.28
N THR A 530 -6.12 1.31 -18.83
CA THR A 530 -7.33 2.09 -18.58
C THR A 530 -8.03 1.63 -17.31
N MET A 531 -8.81 2.54 -16.70
CA MET A 531 -9.72 2.18 -15.62
C MET A 531 -11.01 1.59 -16.18
N GLY A 532 -11.27 0.32 -15.85
CA GLY A 532 -12.39 -0.43 -16.38
C GLY A 532 -12.20 -0.82 -17.84
N THR A 533 -13.31 -1.07 -18.50
CA THR A 533 -13.36 -1.36 -19.94
C THR A 533 -14.30 -0.39 -20.63
N TRP A 534 -14.21 -0.30 -21.95
CA TRP A 534 -15.15 0.51 -22.72
C TRP A 534 -16.54 -0.11 -22.64
N GLN A 535 -17.52 0.69 -22.20
CA GLN A 535 -18.90 0.21 -22.11
C GLN A 535 -19.42 -0.24 -23.45
N ARG A 536 -20.08 -1.40 -23.47
CA ARG A 536 -20.77 -1.84 -24.67
C ARG A 536 -21.96 -0.95 -24.98
N PRO A 537 -22.42 -0.87 -26.22
CA PRO A 537 -23.49 0.05 -26.62
C PRO A 537 -24.78 -0.11 -25.78
N THR A 538 -25.12 -1.33 -25.35
CA THR A 538 -26.29 -1.56 -24.49
C THR A 538 -26.06 -1.00 -23.08
N SER A 539 -24.87 -1.21 -22.50
CA SER A 539 -24.52 -0.61 -21.19
C SER A 539 -24.53 0.91 -21.25
N ALA A 540 -23.95 1.50 -22.30
CA ALA A 540 -23.93 2.95 -22.50
C ALA A 540 -25.34 3.53 -22.64
N LEU A 541 -26.24 2.85 -23.37
CA LEU A 541 -27.64 3.24 -23.48
C LEU A 541 -28.34 3.22 -22.11
N LEU A 542 -28.18 2.14 -21.36
CA LEU A 542 -28.79 2.00 -20.03
C LEU A 542 -28.21 2.98 -19.01
N ALA A 543 -26.92 3.26 -19.08
CA ALA A 543 -26.28 4.31 -18.27
C ALA A 543 -26.81 5.70 -18.59
N ASP A 544 -27.14 5.98 -19.86
CA ASP A 544 -27.76 7.24 -20.27
C ASP A 544 -29.19 7.34 -19.74
N VAL A 545 -29.99 6.28 -19.81
CA VAL A 545 -31.34 6.21 -19.19
C VAL A 545 -31.25 6.43 -17.69
N ALA A 546 -30.30 5.81 -17.01
CA ALA A 546 -30.09 6.00 -15.57
C ALA A 546 -29.72 7.44 -15.18
N ARG A 547 -29.02 8.17 -16.05
CA ARG A 547 -28.68 9.58 -15.81
C ARG A 547 -29.83 10.54 -16.11
N ARG A 548 -30.54 10.34 -17.23
CA ARG A 548 -31.50 11.29 -17.76
C ARG A 548 -32.93 11.04 -17.32
N GLY A 549 -33.24 9.82 -16.87
CA GLY A 549 -34.60 9.43 -16.49
C GLY A 549 -35.58 9.34 -17.65
N VAL A 550 -35.09 9.15 -18.87
CA VAL A 550 -35.92 9.10 -20.09
C VAL A 550 -35.69 7.77 -20.79
N ALA A 551 -36.73 6.98 -20.98
CA ALA A 551 -36.68 5.77 -21.78
C ALA A 551 -36.68 6.17 -23.28
N PRO A 552 -35.65 5.78 -24.04
CA PRO A 552 -35.62 6.08 -25.49
C PRO A 552 -36.58 5.19 -26.26
N ALA A 553 -36.95 5.62 -27.47
CA ALA A 553 -37.61 4.74 -28.42
C ALA A 553 -36.60 3.66 -28.89
N VAL A 554 -36.92 2.40 -28.63
CA VAL A 554 -36.07 1.25 -29.00
C VAL A 554 -36.50 0.67 -30.34
N GLY A 555 -35.63 0.82 -31.36
CA GLY A 555 -35.84 0.22 -32.67
C GLY A 555 -35.07 -1.12 -32.82
N ASP A 556 -35.20 -1.74 -33.99
CA ASP A 556 -34.59 -3.05 -34.28
C ASP A 556 -33.05 -3.06 -34.19
N ARG A 557 -32.42 -1.91 -34.48
CA ARG A 557 -30.95 -1.80 -34.34
C ARG A 557 -30.54 -1.98 -32.89
N GLN A 558 -31.21 -1.30 -31.94
CA GLN A 558 -30.90 -1.43 -30.49
C GLN A 558 -31.21 -2.83 -29.98
N ARG A 559 -32.34 -3.46 -30.42
CA ARG A 559 -32.68 -4.84 -30.04
C ARG A 559 -31.61 -5.84 -30.50
N ARG A 560 -31.19 -5.76 -31.78
CA ARG A 560 -30.09 -6.61 -32.27
C ARG A 560 -28.78 -6.35 -31.55
N GLN A 561 -28.51 -5.10 -31.16
CA GLN A 561 -27.30 -4.79 -30.39
C GLN A 561 -27.38 -5.38 -28.97
N ALA A 562 -28.53 -5.25 -28.30
CA ALA A 562 -28.73 -5.84 -26.99
C ALA A 562 -28.57 -7.37 -27.00
N ALA A 563 -29.10 -8.05 -28.02
CA ALA A 563 -28.91 -9.49 -28.19
C ALA A 563 -27.42 -9.85 -28.34
N ARG A 564 -26.67 -9.12 -29.17
CA ARG A 564 -25.21 -9.33 -29.32
C ARG A 564 -24.44 -9.05 -28.04
N ASP A 565 -24.83 -8.05 -27.25
CA ASP A 565 -24.14 -7.71 -26.01
C ASP A 565 -24.41 -8.76 -24.93
N VAL A 566 -25.65 -9.26 -24.81
CA VAL A 566 -26.03 -10.38 -23.92
C VAL A 566 -25.27 -11.64 -24.27
N GLU A 567 -25.16 -11.96 -25.57
CA GLU A 567 -24.36 -13.10 -26.07
C GLU A 567 -22.88 -12.93 -25.76
N PHE A 568 -22.30 -11.76 -26.04
CA PHE A 568 -20.91 -11.46 -25.74
C PHE A 568 -20.59 -11.66 -24.26
N TRP A 569 -21.41 -11.10 -23.37
CA TRP A 569 -21.25 -11.26 -21.93
C TRP A 569 -21.51 -12.69 -21.45
N ARG A 570 -22.07 -13.57 -22.29
CA ARG A 570 -22.60 -14.88 -21.89
C ARG A 570 -23.54 -14.76 -20.71
N ALA A 571 -24.39 -13.72 -20.73
CA ALA A 571 -25.24 -13.37 -19.62
C ALA A 571 -26.23 -14.49 -19.30
N SER A 572 -26.30 -14.89 -18.05
CA SER A 572 -27.36 -15.76 -17.53
C SER A 572 -28.56 -14.97 -17.07
N CYS A 573 -28.30 -13.75 -16.58
CA CYS A 573 -29.30 -12.88 -15.95
C CYS A 573 -28.94 -11.42 -16.16
N VAL A 574 -29.92 -10.59 -16.51
CA VAL A 574 -29.87 -9.14 -16.41
C VAL A 574 -30.79 -8.72 -15.28
N ALA A 575 -30.37 -7.82 -14.40
CA ALA A 575 -31.16 -7.40 -13.25
C ALA A 575 -31.12 -5.89 -13.06
N VAL A 576 -32.28 -5.27 -12.83
CA VAL A 576 -32.43 -3.88 -12.36
C VAL A 576 -33.15 -3.88 -11.03
N THR A 577 -32.57 -3.25 -10.03
CA THR A 577 -33.14 -3.16 -8.68
C THR A 577 -33.97 -1.91 -8.52
N ASP A 578 -34.87 -1.89 -7.53
CA ASP A 578 -35.77 -0.74 -7.30
C ASP A 578 -35.02 0.53 -6.89
N ASP A 579 -33.86 0.39 -6.24
CA ASP A 579 -32.98 1.48 -5.83
C ASP A 579 -32.09 2.01 -6.97
N ALA A 580 -32.13 1.40 -8.16
CA ALA A 580 -31.40 1.89 -9.31
C ALA A 580 -31.92 3.28 -9.74
N PRO A 581 -31.04 4.20 -10.18
CA PRO A 581 -31.47 5.50 -10.65
C PRO A 581 -32.48 5.35 -11.80
N HIS A 582 -33.68 5.94 -11.63
CA HIS A 582 -34.77 5.84 -12.61
C HIS A 582 -35.16 4.39 -13.00
N ALA A 583 -35.23 3.50 -11.99
CA ALA A 583 -35.48 2.05 -12.13
C ALA A 583 -36.64 1.72 -13.10
N GLU A 584 -37.76 2.46 -13.03
CA GLU A 584 -38.91 2.24 -13.91
C GLU A 584 -38.57 2.52 -15.39
N MET A 585 -37.78 3.54 -15.67
CA MET A 585 -37.38 3.87 -17.06
C MET A 585 -36.38 2.80 -17.58
N LEU A 586 -35.51 2.34 -16.73
CA LEU A 586 -34.59 1.22 -17.03
C LEU A 586 -35.39 -0.06 -17.32
N ARG A 587 -36.34 -0.41 -16.47
CA ARG A 587 -37.23 -1.56 -16.67
C ARG A 587 -37.94 -1.51 -18.01
N ARG A 588 -38.63 -0.37 -18.33
CA ARG A 588 -39.31 -0.19 -19.61
C ARG A 588 -38.36 -0.28 -20.80
N THR A 589 -37.16 0.25 -20.67
CA THR A 589 -36.16 0.20 -21.74
C THR A 589 -35.72 -1.26 -21.97
N LEU A 590 -35.47 -2.03 -20.90
CA LEU A 590 -35.11 -3.44 -20.99
C LEU A 590 -36.22 -4.30 -21.59
N GLU A 591 -37.49 -4.04 -21.25
CA GLU A 591 -38.65 -4.72 -21.85
C GLU A 591 -38.74 -4.46 -23.37
N GLN A 592 -38.47 -3.24 -23.80
CA GLN A 592 -38.42 -2.91 -25.24
C GLN A 592 -37.21 -3.57 -25.93
N LEU A 593 -36.03 -3.60 -25.28
CA LEU A 593 -34.82 -4.21 -25.82
C LEU A 593 -34.94 -5.71 -25.98
N PHE A 594 -35.53 -6.40 -25.00
CA PHE A 594 -35.65 -7.85 -24.98
C PHE A 594 -37.00 -8.38 -25.55
N GLY A 595 -37.95 -7.48 -25.80
CA GLY A 595 -39.27 -7.83 -26.36
C GLY A 595 -40.13 -8.69 -25.43
N ARG A 596 -39.84 -8.70 -24.13
CA ARG A 596 -40.57 -9.48 -23.11
C ARG A 596 -40.51 -8.76 -21.75
N PRO A 597 -41.54 -8.97 -20.89
CA PRO A 597 -41.55 -8.41 -19.56
C PRO A 597 -40.49 -9.08 -18.68
N GLY A 598 -39.99 -8.32 -17.69
CA GLY A 598 -39.14 -8.85 -16.64
C GLY A 598 -39.91 -9.70 -15.63
N THR A 599 -39.22 -10.63 -14.98
CA THR A 599 -39.72 -11.39 -13.84
C THR A 599 -39.31 -10.72 -12.54
N ARG A 600 -40.25 -10.51 -11.63
CA ARG A 600 -39.98 -9.94 -10.31
C ARG A 600 -39.32 -10.98 -9.39
N LEU A 601 -38.18 -10.66 -8.81
CA LEU A 601 -37.51 -11.44 -7.76
C LEU A 601 -37.09 -10.49 -6.62
N ALA A 602 -37.76 -10.53 -5.51
CA ALA A 602 -37.63 -9.60 -4.39
C ALA A 602 -37.72 -8.13 -4.86
N ASP A 603 -36.70 -7.33 -4.61
CA ASP A 603 -36.58 -5.93 -5.00
C ASP A 603 -35.96 -5.71 -6.40
N ALA A 604 -35.92 -6.73 -7.26
CA ALA A 604 -35.34 -6.64 -8.60
C ALA A 604 -36.27 -7.16 -9.72
N TRP A 605 -36.18 -6.54 -10.88
CA TRP A 605 -36.72 -7.06 -12.14
C TRP A 605 -35.60 -7.77 -12.89
N THR A 606 -35.88 -8.97 -13.38
CA THR A 606 -34.86 -9.87 -13.96
C THR A 606 -35.27 -10.45 -15.31
N TRP A 607 -34.28 -10.67 -16.18
CA TRP A 607 -34.42 -11.36 -17.48
C TRP A 607 -33.38 -12.49 -17.52
N ARG A 608 -33.83 -13.71 -17.72
CA ARG A 608 -32.98 -14.90 -17.88
C ARG A 608 -32.63 -15.14 -19.35
N PHE A 609 -31.44 -15.69 -19.61
CA PHE A 609 -30.93 -16.03 -20.93
C PHE A 609 -30.32 -17.41 -20.96
#